data_88fffa396ff902f91c938bdafc3981f0
#
_entry.id   88fffa396ff902f91c938bdafc3981f0
#
_cell.length_a   1.000
_cell.length_b   1.000
_cell.length_c   1.000
_cell.angle_alpha   90.00
_cell.angle_beta   90.00
_cell.angle_gamma   90.00
#
_symmetry.space_group_name_H-M   'P 1'
#
loop_
_entity.id
_entity.type
_entity.pdbx_description
1 polymer ?
#
loop_
_entity_poly.entity_id
_entity_poly.type
_entity_poly.pdbx_seq_one_letter_code
_entity_poly.pdbx_strand_id
1 'polypeptide(L)'
;MQHRYICRSIVLVPAVLLALNACQTTDPYTGEQKINSASKGAAIGVAAGAVVGAISGSDAQERRKRAMIGAGIGGLAGAGVGAYMDKQEDDLRKQMQGTGVTVTRQGDNITLNMPGNITFKTGSAELSPQFPNVLDGVAMVLKKYEKTIIEVAGHTDNVGKAEYNQGLSERRAHTVTNYLVGKGIKPERTISIGAGEIHPVASNDTEIGRAANRRVELSLLPLKQ
;
A
#
# COMPACT_ATOMS: atom_id res chain seq x y z
N MET A 1 15.20 -49.02 60.01
CA MET A 1 14.72 -47.63 59.99
C MET A 1 14.76 -47.18 58.53
N GLN A 2 13.63 -47.18 57.83
CA GLN A 2 13.54 -46.89 56.42
C GLN A 2 12.85 -45.55 56.25
N HIS A 3 13.49 -44.60 55.64
CA HIS A 3 12.88 -43.33 55.22
C HIS A 3 12.37 -43.44 53.79
N ARG A 4 11.05 -43.37 53.64
CA ARG A 4 10.33 -43.32 52.37
C ARG A 4 10.32 -41.86 51.89
N TYR A 5 10.97 -41.57 50.80
CA TYR A 5 10.79 -40.32 50.07
C TYR A 5 9.73 -40.51 48.97
N ILE A 6 8.63 -39.81 49.14
CA ILE A 6 7.52 -39.76 48.19
C ILE A 6 7.88 -38.73 47.12
N CYS A 7 8.13 -39.18 45.90
CA CYS A 7 8.24 -38.32 44.73
C CYS A 7 6.85 -37.85 44.32
N ARG A 8 6.56 -36.56 44.54
CA ARG A 8 5.43 -35.87 43.95
C ARG A 8 5.85 -35.34 42.56
N SER A 9 5.48 -36.08 41.54
CA SER A 9 5.55 -35.60 40.15
C SER A 9 4.46 -34.56 39.93
N ILE A 10 4.85 -33.32 39.76
CA ILE A 10 3.98 -32.23 39.33
C ILE A 10 3.80 -32.37 37.82
N VAL A 11 2.59 -32.75 37.41
CA VAL A 11 2.11 -32.70 36.04
C VAL A 11 1.62 -31.25 35.80
N LEU A 12 2.39 -30.47 35.13
CA LEU A 12 2.02 -29.13 34.68
C LEU A 12 2.46 -29.00 33.24
N VAL A 13 1.57 -29.14 32.30
CA VAL A 13 1.44 -28.68 30.92
C VAL A 13 0.38 -29.57 30.25
N PRO A 14 -0.69 -29.11 29.61
CA PRO A 14 -0.68 -28.07 28.59
C PRO A 14 -1.91 -27.14 28.61
N ALA A 15 -1.72 -25.87 28.79
CA ALA A 15 -2.81 -24.89 28.65
C ALA A 15 -2.51 -23.76 27.65
N VAL A 16 -1.53 -23.95 26.75
CA VAL A 16 -1.08 -22.84 25.87
C VAL A 16 -1.45 -23.06 24.38
N LEU A 17 -2.07 -24.16 24.01
CA LEU A 17 -2.30 -24.49 22.58
C LEU A 17 -3.68 -24.12 22.02
N LEU A 18 -4.55 -23.44 22.77
CA LEU A 18 -5.93 -23.14 22.34
C LEU A 18 -6.20 -21.67 21.93
N ALA A 19 -5.19 -20.81 21.91
CA ALA A 19 -5.40 -19.38 21.63
C ALA A 19 -5.12 -18.95 20.16
N LEU A 20 -4.77 -19.86 19.26
CA LEU A 20 -4.33 -19.49 17.89
C LEU A 20 -5.42 -19.54 16.82
N ASN A 21 -6.65 -19.91 17.15
CA ASN A 21 -7.72 -20.06 16.14
C ASN A 21 -8.74 -18.92 16.09
N ALA A 22 -8.55 -17.82 16.84
CA ALA A 22 -9.60 -16.80 16.99
C ALA A 22 -9.52 -15.62 16.02
N CYS A 23 -8.57 -15.61 15.05
CA CYS A 23 -8.31 -14.42 14.23
C CYS A 23 -8.21 -14.71 12.72
N GLN A 24 -9.01 -15.63 12.19
CA GLN A 24 -9.09 -15.86 10.76
C GLN A 24 -10.41 -15.33 10.21
N THR A 25 -10.35 -14.39 9.29
CA THR A 25 -11.49 -13.94 8.48
C THR A 25 -11.31 -14.44 7.05
N THR A 26 -12.37 -15.00 6.47
CA THR A 26 -12.39 -15.47 5.09
C THR A 26 -12.62 -14.27 4.15
N ASP A 27 -11.80 -14.12 3.13
CA ASP A 27 -12.03 -13.13 2.07
C ASP A 27 -13.31 -13.50 1.31
N PRO A 28 -14.32 -12.63 1.25
CA PRO A 28 -15.60 -12.94 0.64
C PRO A 28 -15.54 -13.09 -0.90
N TYR A 29 -14.39 -12.77 -1.54
CA TYR A 29 -14.22 -12.80 -3.00
C TYR A 29 -13.32 -13.93 -3.50
N THR A 30 -12.33 -14.33 -2.72
CA THR A 30 -11.38 -15.39 -3.11
C THR A 30 -11.58 -16.70 -2.36
N GLY A 31 -12.37 -16.70 -1.27
CA GLY A 31 -12.55 -17.85 -0.40
C GLY A 31 -11.30 -18.22 0.41
N GLU A 32 -10.21 -17.47 0.30
CA GLU A 32 -8.98 -17.73 1.05
C GLU A 32 -9.08 -17.19 2.49
N GLN A 33 -8.50 -17.92 3.43
CA GLN A 33 -8.44 -17.50 4.82
C GLN A 33 -7.43 -16.37 5.00
N LYS A 34 -7.94 -15.18 5.28
CA LYS A 34 -7.14 -14.00 5.56
C LYS A 34 -6.66 -14.04 7.01
N ILE A 35 -5.36 -14.20 7.21
CA ILE A 35 -4.74 -14.07 8.52
C ILE A 35 -4.74 -12.59 8.90
N ASN A 36 -5.35 -12.24 10.03
CA ASN A 36 -5.44 -10.85 10.51
C ASN A 36 -4.08 -10.16 10.55
N SER A 37 -4.08 -8.87 10.24
CA SER A 37 -2.90 -7.99 10.12
C SER A 37 -1.94 -7.98 11.31
N ALA A 38 -2.36 -8.48 12.48
CA ALA A 38 -1.49 -8.64 13.65
C ALA A 38 -0.49 -9.81 13.54
N SER A 39 -0.72 -10.81 12.67
CA SER A 39 0.12 -12.01 12.55
C SER A 39 0.93 -12.11 11.26
N LYS A 40 0.74 -11.19 10.29
CA LYS A 40 1.46 -11.19 9.00
C LYS A 40 2.78 -10.41 8.98
N GLY A 41 3.26 -9.95 10.11
CA GLY A 41 4.48 -9.14 10.19
C GLY A 41 5.79 -9.80 9.76
N ALA A 42 5.80 -11.07 9.37
CA ALA A 42 7.05 -11.81 9.21
C ALA A 42 7.31 -12.49 7.86
N ALA A 43 6.38 -12.64 6.93
CA ALA A 43 6.59 -13.61 5.86
C ALA A 43 6.40 -13.16 4.41
N ILE A 44 5.88 -11.97 4.10
CA ILE A 44 5.72 -11.52 2.70
C ILE A 44 6.19 -10.06 2.56
N GLY A 45 7.47 -9.83 2.76
CA GLY A 45 8.04 -8.49 2.86
C GLY A 45 9.08 -8.13 1.82
N VAL A 46 9.14 -8.68 0.61
CA VAL A 46 10.33 -8.46 -0.21
C VAL A 46 10.14 -7.63 -1.47
N ALA A 47 8.98 -7.58 -2.10
CA ALA A 47 8.87 -6.83 -3.36
C ALA A 47 8.16 -5.47 -3.25
N ALA A 48 7.06 -5.36 -2.52
CA ALA A 48 6.33 -4.08 -2.42
C ALA A 48 6.81 -3.18 -1.26
N GLY A 49 7.38 -3.76 -0.20
CA GLY A 49 7.91 -3.00 0.95
C GLY A 49 9.19 -2.25 0.69
N ALA A 50 9.96 -2.68 -0.32
CA ALA A 50 11.19 -2.00 -0.68
C ALA A 50 10.93 -0.59 -1.23
N VAL A 51 9.82 -0.37 -1.94
CA VAL A 51 9.52 0.94 -2.55
C VAL A 51 9.09 1.96 -1.50
N VAL A 52 8.18 1.61 -0.60
CA VAL A 52 7.79 2.51 0.51
C VAL A 52 8.97 2.77 1.45
N GLY A 53 9.84 1.79 1.67
CA GLY A 53 11.05 1.92 2.48
C GLY A 53 12.16 2.71 1.80
N ALA A 54 12.38 2.51 0.50
CA ALA A 54 13.47 3.15 -0.25
C ALA A 54 13.16 4.61 -0.60
N ILE A 55 11.87 4.95 -0.82
CA ILE A 55 11.41 6.34 -0.94
C ILE A 55 11.35 7.03 0.44
N SER A 56 11.52 6.27 1.52
CA SER A 56 11.44 6.69 2.92
C SER A 56 12.74 7.25 3.50
N GLY A 57 13.57 7.96 2.73
CA GLY A 57 14.67 8.78 3.30
C GLY A 57 14.15 9.80 4.32
N SER A 58 15.04 10.43 5.06
CA SER A 58 14.70 11.48 6.05
C SER A 58 13.73 12.53 5.51
N ASP A 59 13.88 12.91 4.25
CA ASP A 59 13.01 13.87 3.55
C ASP A 59 11.58 13.35 3.32
N ALA A 60 11.39 12.03 3.17
CA ALA A 60 10.05 11.46 3.01
C ALA A 60 9.27 11.48 4.31
N GLN A 61 9.94 11.20 5.44
CA GLN A 61 9.32 11.27 6.76
C GLN A 61 8.92 12.72 7.09
N GLU A 62 9.78 13.68 6.76
CA GLU A 62 9.48 15.10 6.97
C GLU A 62 8.32 15.58 6.07
N ARG A 63 8.26 15.17 4.80
CA ARG A 63 7.12 15.45 3.92
C ARG A 63 5.81 14.89 4.46
N ARG A 64 5.82 13.63 4.93
CA ARG A 64 4.65 13.00 5.55
C ARG A 64 4.20 13.73 6.80
N LYS A 65 5.14 14.17 7.65
CA LYS A 65 4.86 14.95 8.85
C LYS A 65 4.22 16.31 8.52
N ARG A 66 4.74 17.02 7.52
CA ARG A 66 4.14 18.28 7.05
C ARG A 66 2.74 18.08 6.46
N ALA A 67 2.55 17.02 5.68
CA ALA A 67 1.25 16.66 5.15
C ALA A 67 0.24 16.37 6.28
N MET A 68 0.64 15.67 7.33
CA MET A 68 -0.20 15.42 8.51
C MET A 68 -0.62 16.71 9.23
N ILE A 69 0.32 17.62 9.43
CA ILE A 69 0.06 18.91 10.10
C ILE A 69 -0.86 19.77 9.22
N GLY A 70 -0.61 19.82 7.91
CA GLY A 70 -1.40 20.62 6.97
C GLY A 70 -2.82 20.12 6.77
N ALA A 71 -3.03 18.79 6.85
CA ALA A 71 -4.36 18.21 6.66
C ALA A 71 -5.33 18.51 7.81
N GLY A 72 -4.85 18.88 8.99
CA GLY A 72 -5.69 19.18 10.16
C GLY A 72 -6.61 18.01 10.56
N ILE A 73 -6.29 16.78 10.16
CA ILE A 73 -7.10 15.60 10.35
C ILE A 73 -6.61 14.88 11.60
N GLY A 74 -7.50 14.63 12.56
CA GLY A 74 -7.17 13.84 13.75
C GLY A 74 -6.72 12.42 13.37
N GLY A 75 -5.61 11.96 13.96
CA GLY A 75 -5.06 10.63 13.71
C GLY A 75 -5.96 9.50 14.24
N LEU A 76 -5.59 8.28 13.88
CA LEU A 76 -6.18 7.05 14.39
C LEU A 76 -5.41 6.60 15.62
N ALA A 77 -6.13 6.29 16.71
CA ALA A 77 -5.51 5.78 17.94
C ALA A 77 -5.41 4.24 17.92
N GLY A 78 -4.23 3.72 18.19
CA GLY A 78 -3.95 2.34 18.55
C GLY A 78 -4.68 1.27 17.72
N ALA A 79 -5.48 0.44 18.36
CA ALA A 79 -6.20 -0.69 17.74
C ALA A 79 -7.21 -0.30 16.63
N GLY A 80 -7.60 0.97 16.54
CA GLY A 80 -8.50 1.47 15.51
C GLY A 80 -7.87 1.56 14.12
N VAL A 81 -6.53 1.61 14.02
CA VAL A 81 -5.80 1.73 12.74
C VAL A 81 -6.08 0.52 11.86
N GLY A 82 -5.91 -0.70 12.38
CA GLY A 82 -6.09 -1.93 11.62
C GLY A 82 -7.50 -2.02 11.01
N ALA A 83 -8.53 -1.91 11.85
CA ALA A 83 -9.93 -2.02 11.42
C ALA A 83 -10.33 -0.93 10.39
N TYR A 84 -9.80 0.28 10.55
CA TYR A 84 -10.04 1.37 9.61
C TYR A 84 -9.42 1.05 8.24
N MET A 85 -8.18 0.60 8.23
CA MET A 85 -7.46 0.25 7.01
C MET A 85 -8.02 -1.01 6.35
N ASP A 86 -8.48 -2.00 7.13
CA ASP A 86 -9.12 -3.21 6.58
C ASP A 86 -10.39 -2.86 5.79
N LYS A 87 -11.25 -1.99 6.35
CA LYS A 87 -12.45 -1.51 5.64
C LYS A 87 -12.10 -0.71 4.38
N GLN A 88 -11.07 0.14 4.46
CA GLN A 88 -10.61 0.91 3.31
C GLN A 88 -10.07 -0.01 2.21
N GLU A 89 -9.30 -1.04 2.58
CA GLU A 89 -8.80 -2.06 1.65
C GLU A 89 -9.94 -2.80 0.96
N ASP A 90 -10.94 -3.27 1.73
CA ASP A 90 -12.09 -4.01 1.18
C ASP A 90 -12.88 -3.14 0.18
N ASP A 91 -13.12 -1.87 0.50
CA ASP A 91 -13.81 -0.96 -0.42
C ASP A 91 -12.98 -0.69 -1.69
N LEU A 92 -11.65 -0.54 -1.55
CA LEU A 92 -10.76 -0.39 -2.71
C LEU A 92 -10.73 -1.64 -3.59
N ARG A 93 -10.63 -2.84 -2.99
CA ARG A 93 -10.66 -4.10 -3.74
C ARG A 93 -11.95 -4.24 -4.55
N LYS A 94 -13.10 -3.87 -3.97
CA LYS A 94 -14.40 -3.86 -4.67
C LYS A 94 -14.40 -2.91 -5.86
N GLN A 95 -13.90 -1.69 -5.68
CA GLN A 95 -13.87 -0.68 -6.74
C GLN A 95 -12.86 -1.01 -7.85
N MET A 96 -11.75 -1.68 -7.51
CA MET A 96 -10.68 -2.00 -8.47
C MET A 96 -10.90 -3.34 -9.20
N GLN A 97 -11.95 -4.08 -8.88
CA GLN A 97 -12.24 -5.36 -9.51
C GLN A 97 -12.44 -5.22 -11.02
N GLY A 98 -11.68 -5.99 -11.81
CA GLY A 98 -11.75 -5.94 -13.28
C GLY A 98 -11.08 -4.72 -13.94
N THR A 99 -10.48 -3.80 -13.19
CA THR A 99 -9.83 -2.59 -13.73
C THR A 99 -8.37 -2.80 -14.16
N GLY A 100 -7.74 -3.90 -13.75
CA GLY A 100 -6.31 -4.14 -13.92
C GLY A 100 -5.43 -3.49 -12.84
N VAL A 101 -6.00 -2.75 -11.90
CA VAL A 101 -5.31 -2.21 -10.72
C VAL A 101 -5.25 -3.27 -9.62
N THR A 102 -4.06 -3.50 -9.08
CA THR A 102 -3.86 -4.44 -7.97
C THR A 102 -3.82 -3.71 -6.64
N VAL A 103 -4.57 -4.20 -5.66
CA VAL A 103 -4.59 -3.68 -4.28
C VAL A 103 -3.84 -4.65 -3.38
N THR A 104 -2.75 -4.19 -2.76
CA THR A 104 -1.94 -4.96 -1.82
C THR A 104 -1.91 -4.30 -0.45
N ARG A 105 -1.88 -5.11 0.61
CA ARG A 105 -1.72 -4.66 1.99
C ARG A 105 -0.35 -5.01 2.51
N GLN A 106 0.31 -4.06 3.16
CA GLN A 106 1.58 -4.28 3.81
C GLN A 106 1.60 -3.60 5.19
N GLY A 107 1.45 -4.40 6.22
CA GLY A 107 1.23 -3.88 7.57
C GLY A 107 -0.02 -2.99 7.61
N ASP A 108 0.17 -1.74 8.01
CA ASP A 108 -0.93 -0.75 8.03
C ASP A 108 -1.08 0.03 6.73
N ASN A 109 -0.21 -0.17 5.74
CA ASN A 109 -0.26 0.56 4.48
C ASN A 109 -1.01 -0.24 3.41
N ILE A 110 -1.74 0.45 2.55
CA ILE A 110 -2.38 -0.12 1.35
C ILE A 110 -1.71 0.49 0.14
N THR A 111 -1.32 -0.32 -0.83
CA THR A 111 -0.75 0.14 -2.10
C THR A 111 -1.60 -0.32 -3.27
N LEU A 112 -2.00 0.62 -4.10
CA LEU A 112 -2.62 0.37 -5.40
C LEU A 112 -1.53 0.43 -6.46
N ASN A 113 -1.30 -0.67 -7.16
CA ASN A 113 -0.39 -0.72 -8.30
C ASN A 113 -1.19 -0.53 -9.59
N MET A 114 -0.86 0.52 -10.31
CA MET A 114 -1.51 0.96 -11.56
C MET A 114 -0.53 0.74 -12.72
N PRO A 115 -0.65 -0.34 -13.51
CA PRO A 115 0.21 -0.58 -14.66
C PRO A 115 0.18 0.59 -15.66
N GLY A 116 1.35 1.01 -16.14
CA GLY A 116 1.49 2.22 -16.96
C GLY A 116 0.75 2.13 -18.30
N ASN A 117 0.63 0.92 -18.88
CA ASN A 117 -0.04 0.69 -20.16
C ASN A 117 -1.56 0.90 -20.12
N ILE A 118 -2.20 0.72 -18.95
CA ILE A 118 -3.63 1.02 -18.78
C ILE A 118 -3.85 2.45 -18.27
N THR A 119 -2.89 2.99 -17.54
CA THR A 119 -2.98 4.29 -16.89
C THR A 119 -2.75 5.44 -17.86
N PHE A 120 -1.73 5.32 -18.75
CA PHE A 120 -1.29 6.40 -19.62
C PHE A 120 -1.26 6.00 -21.10
N LYS A 121 -1.34 6.99 -21.97
CA LYS A 121 -0.97 6.82 -23.37
C LYS A 121 0.53 6.48 -23.48
N THR A 122 0.91 5.72 -24.51
CA THR A 122 2.29 5.27 -24.74
C THR A 122 3.27 6.44 -24.73
N GLY A 123 4.35 6.33 -23.93
CA GLY A 123 5.39 7.36 -23.83
C GLY A 123 4.93 8.70 -23.22
N SER A 124 3.72 8.77 -22.64
CA SER A 124 3.11 10.00 -22.17
C SER A 124 2.82 9.95 -20.67
N ALA A 125 2.53 11.12 -20.09
CA ALA A 125 1.92 11.28 -18.78
C ALA A 125 0.42 11.65 -18.88
N GLU A 126 -0.15 11.65 -20.08
CA GLU A 126 -1.58 11.87 -20.29
C GLU A 126 -2.35 10.58 -19.98
N LEU A 127 -3.42 10.68 -19.17
CA LEU A 127 -4.26 9.53 -18.82
C LEU A 127 -4.87 8.91 -20.08
N SER A 128 -4.91 7.60 -20.10
CA SER A 128 -5.67 6.87 -21.12
C SER A 128 -7.16 7.17 -20.99
N PRO A 129 -7.96 7.14 -22.07
CA PRO A 129 -9.36 7.60 -22.04
C PRO A 129 -10.27 6.89 -21.04
N GLN A 130 -9.94 5.67 -20.67
CA GLN A 130 -10.76 4.86 -19.76
C GLN A 130 -10.32 4.98 -18.29
N PHE A 131 -9.10 5.44 -18.01
CA PHE A 131 -8.54 5.45 -16.68
C PHE A 131 -9.15 6.48 -15.72
N PRO A 132 -9.69 7.62 -16.17
CA PRO A 132 -10.47 8.52 -15.32
C PRO A 132 -11.57 7.82 -14.51
N ASN A 133 -12.30 6.88 -15.09
CA ASN A 133 -13.33 6.13 -14.37
C ASN A 133 -12.76 5.28 -13.22
N VAL A 134 -11.57 4.73 -13.40
CA VAL A 134 -10.85 3.97 -12.37
C VAL A 134 -10.44 4.91 -11.23
N LEU A 135 -9.88 6.08 -11.56
CA LEU A 135 -9.51 7.08 -10.57
C LEU A 135 -10.72 7.67 -9.84
N ASP A 136 -11.89 7.74 -10.48
CA ASP A 136 -13.15 8.14 -9.84
C ASP A 136 -13.55 7.16 -8.74
N GLY A 137 -13.42 5.86 -9.01
CA GLY A 137 -13.62 4.81 -8.01
C GLY A 137 -12.64 4.93 -6.83
N VAL A 138 -11.37 5.19 -7.12
CA VAL A 138 -10.36 5.46 -6.09
C VAL A 138 -10.73 6.70 -5.27
N ALA A 139 -11.05 7.81 -5.93
CA ALA A 139 -11.41 9.07 -5.27
C ALA A 139 -12.64 8.93 -4.36
N MET A 140 -13.63 8.14 -4.77
CA MET A 140 -14.81 7.83 -3.94
C MET A 140 -14.42 7.20 -2.61
N VAL A 141 -13.55 6.20 -2.63
CA VAL A 141 -13.06 5.54 -1.41
C VAL A 141 -12.20 6.50 -0.59
N LEU A 142 -11.29 7.24 -1.22
CA LEU A 142 -10.41 8.18 -0.51
C LEU A 142 -11.16 9.32 0.18
N LYS A 143 -12.31 9.74 -0.33
CA LYS A 143 -13.21 10.71 0.32
C LYS A 143 -13.89 10.12 1.56
N LYS A 144 -14.28 8.85 1.50
CA LYS A 144 -14.88 8.15 2.64
C LYS A 144 -13.87 7.92 3.77
N TYR A 145 -12.59 7.71 3.42
CA TYR A 145 -11.51 7.39 4.35
C TYR A 145 -10.49 8.53 4.41
N GLU A 146 -10.80 9.58 5.18
CA GLU A 146 -9.99 10.80 5.20
C GLU A 146 -8.70 10.69 6.05
N LYS A 147 -8.59 9.70 6.94
CA LYS A 147 -7.48 9.58 7.90
C LYS A 147 -6.27 8.84 7.33
N THR A 148 -5.96 9.07 6.05
CA THR A 148 -4.77 8.54 5.37
C THR A 148 -4.07 9.61 4.56
N ILE A 149 -2.73 9.56 4.52
CA ILE A 149 -1.90 10.26 3.54
C ILE A 149 -1.88 9.43 2.26
N ILE A 150 -1.90 10.10 1.13
CA ILE A 150 -1.91 9.53 -0.20
C ILE A 150 -0.57 9.88 -0.86
N GLU A 151 0.30 8.90 -0.98
CA GLU A 151 1.57 9.05 -1.66
C GLU A 151 1.46 8.43 -3.05
N VAL A 152 1.72 9.21 -4.09
CA VAL A 152 1.67 8.77 -5.49
C VAL A 152 3.09 8.76 -6.05
N ALA A 153 3.61 7.59 -6.38
CA ALA A 153 4.94 7.38 -6.91
C ALA A 153 4.87 6.91 -8.37
N GLY A 154 5.50 7.66 -9.29
CA GLY A 154 5.65 7.25 -10.68
C GLY A 154 6.95 6.48 -10.88
N HIS A 155 6.90 5.42 -11.70
CA HIS A 155 8.05 4.59 -12.05
C HIS A 155 8.17 4.40 -13.56
N THR A 156 9.41 4.20 -14.04
CA THR A 156 9.72 3.84 -15.41
C THR A 156 10.49 2.52 -15.44
N ASP A 157 10.67 1.97 -16.63
CA ASP A 157 11.73 1.02 -16.91
C ASP A 157 13.07 1.74 -17.10
N ASN A 158 14.13 1.00 -17.42
CA ASN A 158 15.47 1.53 -17.64
C ASN A 158 15.75 1.92 -19.10
N VAL A 159 14.74 2.01 -19.96
CA VAL A 159 14.93 2.40 -21.36
C VAL A 159 14.95 3.91 -21.47
N GLY A 160 16.04 4.44 -22.02
CA GLY A 160 16.23 5.87 -22.20
C GLY A 160 17.24 6.49 -21.23
N LYS A 161 17.23 7.82 -21.15
CA LYS A 161 18.11 8.56 -20.24
C LYS A 161 17.46 8.66 -18.85
N ALA A 162 18.26 8.50 -17.81
CA ALA A 162 17.79 8.55 -16.41
C ALA A 162 17.06 9.88 -16.09
N GLU A 163 17.57 11.01 -16.58
CA GLU A 163 16.95 12.32 -16.36
C GLU A 163 15.57 12.42 -17.05
N TYR A 164 15.43 11.83 -18.24
CA TYR A 164 14.15 11.76 -18.93
C TYR A 164 13.16 10.90 -18.17
N ASN A 165 13.61 9.73 -17.72
CA ASN A 165 12.81 8.78 -16.93
C ASN A 165 12.38 9.39 -15.59
N GLN A 166 13.27 10.12 -14.93
CA GLN A 166 12.93 10.86 -13.72
C GLN A 166 11.82 11.88 -13.99
N GLY A 167 12.01 12.76 -14.99
CA GLY A 167 11.00 13.76 -15.34
C GLY A 167 9.67 13.16 -15.83
N LEU A 168 9.69 12.02 -16.54
CA LEU A 168 8.47 11.32 -16.97
C LEU A 168 7.72 10.75 -15.76
N SER A 169 8.43 10.13 -14.82
CA SER A 169 7.84 9.57 -13.60
C SER A 169 7.20 10.63 -12.72
N GLU A 170 7.85 11.80 -12.57
CA GLU A 170 7.29 12.95 -11.86
C GLU A 170 5.99 13.44 -12.50
N ARG A 171 6.00 13.68 -13.82
CA ARG A 171 4.79 14.12 -14.53
C ARG A 171 3.64 13.13 -14.38
N ARG A 172 3.91 11.82 -14.43
CA ARG A 172 2.89 10.77 -14.24
C ARG A 172 2.29 10.80 -12.85
N ALA A 173 3.14 10.89 -11.82
CA ALA A 173 2.70 11.02 -10.44
C ALA A 173 1.84 12.28 -10.25
N HIS A 174 2.28 13.42 -10.78
CA HIS A 174 1.51 14.66 -10.70
C HIS A 174 0.18 14.59 -11.44
N THR A 175 0.11 13.93 -12.60
CA THR A 175 -1.16 13.78 -13.33
C THR A 175 -2.19 13.04 -12.50
N VAL A 176 -1.82 11.91 -11.86
CA VAL A 176 -2.72 11.16 -10.99
C VAL A 176 -3.11 11.97 -9.75
N THR A 177 -2.12 12.62 -9.10
CA THR A 177 -2.37 13.47 -7.94
C THR A 177 -3.33 14.60 -8.25
N ASN A 178 -3.08 15.34 -9.33
CA ASN A 178 -3.93 16.47 -9.75
C ASN A 178 -5.35 16.01 -10.09
N TYR A 179 -5.50 14.84 -10.69
CA TYR A 179 -6.81 14.27 -10.94
C TYR A 179 -7.58 14.02 -9.65
N LEU A 180 -6.95 13.38 -8.65
CA LEU A 180 -7.56 13.11 -7.36
C LEU A 180 -7.91 14.40 -6.60
N VAL A 181 -7.04 15.41 -6.63
CA VAL A 181 -7.29 16.74 -6.05
C VAL A 181 -8.47 17.40 -6.76
N GLY A 182 -8.54 17.34 -8.10
CA GLY A 182 -9.68 17.82 -8.89
C GLY A 182 -10.99 17.10 -8.56
N LYS A 183 -10.93 15.89 -8.04
CA LYS A 183 -12.09 15.14 -7.53
C LYS A 183 -12.42 15.44 -6.07
N GLY A 184 -11.74 16.40 -5.45
CA GLY A 184 -12.04 16.89 -4.09
C GLY A 184 -11.25 16.23 -2.98
N ILE A 185 -10.16 15.53 -3.29
CA ILE A 185 -9.18 15.10 -2.27
C ILE A 185 -8.38 16.33 -1.85
N LYS A 186 -8.20 16.51 -0.54
CA LYS A 186 -7.45 17.64 0.03
C LYS A 186 -5.98 17.56 -0.42
N PRO A 187 -5.41 18.63 -1.02
CA PRO A 187 -4.00 18.63 -1.47
C PRO A 187 -3.03 18.29 -0.35
N GLU A 188 -3.32 18.71 0.89
CA GLU A 188 -2.49 18.48 2.07
C GLU A 188 -2.35 16.99 2.44
N ARG A 189 -3.26 16.16 1.94
CA ARG A 189 -3.18 14.71 2.09
C ARG A 189 -2.34 14.03 1.01
N THR A 190 -1.91 14.75 -0.01
CA THR A 190 -1.28 14.15 -1.19
C THR A 190 0.22 14.46 -1.25
N ILE A 191 1.01 13.46 -1.61
CA ILE A 191 2.44 13.58 -1.87
C ILE A 191 2.70 12.96 -3.24
N SER A 192 3.34 13.69 -4.14
CA SER A 192 3.69 13.22 -5.47
C SER A 192 5.20 13.05 -5.60
N ILE A 193 5.66 11.92 -6.09
CA ILE A 193 7.07 11.53 -6.18
C ILE A 193 7.37 10.93 -7.55
N GLY A 194 8.41 11.42 -8.23
CA GLY A 194 9.03 10.71 -9.33
C GLY A 194 10.10 9.77 -8.79
N ALA A 195 9.94 8.47 -9.01
CA ALA A 195 10.92 7.45 -8.61
C ALA A 195 11.81 6.99 -9.78
N GLY A 196 11.55 7.49 -11.00
CA GLY A 196 12.35 7.11 -12.17
C GLY A 196 12.45 5.59 -12.35
N GLU A 197 13.64 5.13 -12.75
CA GLU A 197 13.96 3.72 -13.00
C GLU A 197 14.62 3.00 -11.82
N ILE A 198 14.88 3.71 -10.70
CA ILE A 198 15.75 3.21 -9.63
C ILE A 198 15.11 2.19 -8.69
N HIS A 199 13.82 1.92 -8.83
CA HIS A 199 13.08 0.95 -8.00
C HIS A 199 12.32 -0.07 -8.87
N PRO A 200 13.03 -0.95 -9.59
CA PRO A 200 12.38 -1.97 -10.40
C PRO A 200 11.74 -3.05 -9.52
N VAL A 201 10.56 -3.53 -9.92
CA VAL A 201 9.86 -4.66 -9.28
C VAL A 201 10.04 -5.96 -10.06
N ALA A 202 10.60 -5.88 -11.26
CA ALA A 202 10.93 -7.02 -12.12
C ALA A 202 12.20 -6.72 -12.93
N SER A 203 12.81 -7.76 -13.55
CA SER A 203 14.00 -7.57 -14.38
C SER A 203 13.69 -6.66 -15.59
N ASN A 204 14.56 -5.69 -15.83
CA ASN A 204 14.51 -4.86 -17.03
C ASN A 204 15.00 -5.57 -18.31
N ASP A 205 15.56 -6.77 -18.22
CA ASP A 205 16.05 -7.52 -19.36
C ASP A 205 14.92 -8.02 -20.27
N THR A 206 13.74 -8.24 -19.71
CA THR A 206 12.57 -8.72 -20.44
C THR A 206 11.52 -7.62 -20.64
N GLU A 207 10.76 -7.66 -21.76
CA GLU A 207 9.68 -6.70 -21.97
C GLU A 207 8.57 -6.84 -20.93
N ILE A 208 8.27 -8.06 -20.49
CA ILE A 208 7.30 -8.31 -19.43
C ILE A 208 7.74 -7.61 -18.13
N GLY A 209 9.02 -7.73 -17.77
CA GLY A 209 9.55 -7.08 -16.58
C GLY A 209 9.59 -5.56 -16.72
N ARG A 210 10.00 -5.03 -17.88
CA ARG A 210 9.92 -3.59 -18.16
C ARG A 210 8.48 -3.06 -18.06
N ALA A 211 7.53 -3.80 -18.62
CA ALA A 211 6.11 -3.44 -18.52
C ALA A 211 5.63 -3.37 -17.06
N ALA A 212 6.08 -4.28 -16.19
CA ALA A 212 5.79 -4.25 -14.75
C ALA A 212 6.46 -3.05 -14.06
N ASN A 213 7.66 -2.65 -14.51
CA ASN A 213 8.37 -1.49 -13.95
C ASN A 213 7.71 -0.16 -14.34
N ARG A 214 7.11 -0.06 -15.53
CA ARG A 214 6.33 1.11 -15.96
C ARG A 214 4.98 1.15 -15.23
N ARG A 215 4.92 1.77 -14.06
CA ARG A 215 3.74 1.81 -13.21
C ARG A 215 3.61 3.12 -12.44
N VAL A 216 2.44 3.32 -11.85
CA VAL A 216 2.25 4.27 -10.74
C VAL A 216 1.77 3.50 -9.53
N GLU A 217 2.37 3.77 -8.40
CA GLU A 217 1.94 3.25 -7.10
C GLU A 217 1.25 4.37 -6.31
N LEU A 218 0.07 4.07 -5.77
CA LEU A 218 -0.65 4.94 -4.85
C LEU A 218 -0.66 4.27 -3.49
N SER A 219 0.11 4.79 -2.56
CA SER A 219 0.24 4.26 -1.20
C SER A 219 -0.58 5.07 -0.21
N LEU A 220 -1.39 4.39 0.58
CA LEU A 220 -2.21 4.95 1.65
C LEU A 220 -1.57 4.64 3.00
N LEU A 221 -1.17 5.70 3.69
CA LEU A 221 -0.51 5.61 4.98
C LEU A 221 -1.44 6.18 6.06
N PRO A 222 -1.80 5.38 7.09
CA PRO A 222 -2.69 5.85 8.14
C PRO A 222 -2.06 6.99 8.95
N LEU A 223 -2.87 7.98 9.28
CA LEU A 223 -2.51 9.03 10.23
C LEU A 223 -2.60 8.44 11.64
N LYS A 224 -1.46 8.12 12.24
CA LYS A 224 -1.37 7.63 13.61
C LYS A 224 -1.19 8.81 14.57
N GLN A 225 -1.92 8.78 15.70
CA GLN A 225 -1.68 9.68 16.84
C GLN A 225 -0.51 9.17 17.66
#